data_9d5c73dad06b566758521773993f47df
#
_entry.id   9d5c73dad06b566758521773993f47df
#
_cell.length_a   1.000
_cell.length_b   1.000
_cell.length_c   1.000
_cell.angle_alpha   90.00
_cell.angle_beta   90.00
_cell.angle_gamma   90.00
#
_symmetry.space_group_name_H-M   'P 1'
#
loop_
_entity.id
_entity.type
_entity.pdbx_description
1 polymer ?
#
loop_
_entity_poly.entity_id
_entity_poly.type
_entity_poly.pdbx_seq_one_letter_code
_entity_poly.pdbx_strand_id
1 'polypeptide(L)'
;KRCYYSLAEAQRAVFSAGRKGNGPLRPGDELLVQVSRDAMKGKLPALTSNLNFTGRYLVLTTGDKKFGLSSKLALEDRHRLSGWLKEEAERPDKEFGIIVRTNAADASKEEILKELEWLKGRYHKAVVQGRNRTCFSLVLETEPFYVAAVRDAYGRDLDEIITDVPEIREMILGYLEEISPELKEKLRFYQDKLLPLYKLYRVETALDAIQKEKVWLNSGGFLVIQQTEAFVSID
;
A
#
# COMPACT_ATOMS: atom_id res chain seq x y z
N LYS A 1 11.55 22.48 0.93
CA LYS A 1 12.29 21.40 0.20
C LYS A 1 11.83 21.39 -1.25
N ARG A 2 12.72 21.06 -2.20
CA ARG A 2 12.36 20.91 -3.62
C ARG A 2 11.85 19.48 -3.86
N CYS A 3 10.88 19.35 -4.77
CA CYS A 3 10.33 18.05 -5.19
C CYS A 3 10.01 18.08 -6.70
N TYR A 4 9.84 16.93 -7.28
CA TYR A 4 9.38 16.75 -8.66
C TYR A 4 7.87 16.50 -8.67
N TYR A 5 7.15 17.20 -9.54
CA TYR A 5 5.72 17.00 -9.78
C TYR A 5 5.43 17.12 -11.28
N SER A 6 4.65 16.19 -11.83
CA SER A 6 4.25 16.23 -13.22
C SER A 6 3.06 17.16 -13.43
N LEU A 7 3.23 18.24 -14.19
CA LEU A 7 2.16 19.20 -14.48
C LEU A 7 0.95 18.55 -15.19
N ALA A 8 1.17 17.45 -15.92
CA ALA A 8 0.09 16.70 -16.57
C ALA A 8 -0.93 16.11 -15.58
N GLU A 9 -0.51 15.84 -14.34
CA GLU A 9 -1.39 15.31 -13.29
C GLU A 9 -2.31 16.39 -12.68
N ALA A 10 -1.99 17.65 -12.86
CA ALA A 10 -2.74 18.77 -12.26
C ALA A 10 -4.21 18.81 -12.67
N GLN A 11 -4.55 18.29 -13.85
CA GLN A 11 -5.93 18.24 -14.33
C GLN A 11 -6.84 17.35 -13.46
N ARG A 12 -6.22 16.42 -12.72
CA ARG A 12 -6.90 15.44 -11.86
C ARG A 12 -6.66 15.69 -10.37
N ALA A 13 -5.98 16.80 -10.04
CA ALA A 13 -5.62 17.13 -8.68
C ALA A 13 -6.83 17.60 -7.86
N VAL A 14 -6.83 17.24 -6.58
CA VAL A 14 -7.74 17.79 -5.58
C VAL A 14 -7.11 19.07 -5.04
N PHE A 15 -7.77 20.21 -5.24
CA PHE A 15 -7.30 21.50 -4.75
C PHE A 15 -7.86 21.80 -3.37
N SER A 16 -7.01 22.34 -2.47
CA SER A 16 -7.39 22.66 -1.09
C SER A 16 -8.26 23.93 -1.01
N ALA A 17 -7.88 24.98 -1.68
CA ALA A 17 -8.66 26.22 -1.77
C ALA A 17 -9.45 26.20 -3.08
N GLY A 18 -10.77 26.42 -2.99
CA GLY A 18 -11.76 26.29 -4.06
C GLY A 18 -11.39 26.92 -5.40
N ARG A 19 -10.43 26.35 -6.08
CA ARG A 19 -10.09 26.69 -7.46
C ARG A 19 -11.27 26.37 -8.35
N LYS A 20 -11.83 27.38 -8.98
CA LYS A 20 -12.85 27.23 -10.01
C LYS A 20 -12.15 27.09 -11.38
N GLY A 21 -12.21 25.90 -11.99
CA GLY A 21 -11.81 25.67 -13.36
C GLY A 21 -10.59 24.77 -13.60
N ASN A 22 -10.56 24.14 -14.77
CA ASN A 22 -9.53 23.17 -15.23
C ASN A 22 -8.36 23.83 -15.97
N GLY A 23 -7.92 25.00 -15.55
CA GLY A 23 -6.79 25.69 -16.18
C GLY A 23 -5.42 25.13 -15.75
N PRO A 24 -4.30 25.59 -16.35
CA PRO A 24 -2.96 25.19 -15.95
C PRO A 24 -2.67 25.62 -14.50
N LEU A 25 -1.78 24.88 -13.80
CA LEU A 25 -1.32 25.25 -12.47
C LEU A 25 -0.70 26.65 -12.47
N ARG A 26 -0.97 27.41 -11.43
CA ARG A 26 -0.45 28.76 -11.20
C ARG A 26 0.32 28.81 -9.88
N PRO A 27 1.32 29.68 -9.75
CA PRO A 27 1.93 29.95 -8.46
C PRO A 27 0.87 30.36 -7.43
N GLY A 28 0.89 29.74 -6.24
CA GLY A 28 -0.10 29.93 -5.19
C GLY A 28 -1.26 28.92 -5.19
N ASP A 29 -1.39 28.07 -6.22
CA ASP A 29 -2.35 26.97 -6.17
C ASP A 29 -1.90 25.94 -5.12
N GLU A 30 -2.83 25.53 -4.27
CA GLU A 30 -2.64 24.49 -3.25
C GLU A 30 -3.40 23.23 -3.64
N LEU A 31 -2.71 22.10 -3.61
CA LEU A 31 -3.28 20.81 -4.01
C LEU A 31 -2.84 19.68 -3.06
N LEU A 32 -3.68 18.66 -2.96
CA LEU A 32 -3.32 17.42 -2.27
C LEU A 32 -2.38 16.62 -3.15
N VAL A 33 -1.27 16.18 -2.56
CA VAL A 33 -0.29 15.34 -3.22
C VAL A 33 0.13 14.20 -2.31
N GLN A 34 0.51 13.10 -2.91
CA GLN A 34 1.10 11.96 -2.24
C GLN A 34 2.57 11.83 -2.65
N VAL A 35 3.43 11.47 -1.71
CA VAL A 35 4.82 11.12 -2.05
C VAL A 35 4.80 9.77 -2.77
N SER A 36 5.14 9.77 -4.05
CA SER A 36 5.19 8.55 -4.87
C SER A 36 6.57 7.88 -4.83
N ARG A 37 7.62 8.66 -4.55
CA ARG A 37 8.98 8.17 -4.40
C ARG A 37 9.78 9.11 -3.53
N ASP A 38 10.51 8.55 -2.58
CA ASP A 38 11.45 9.31 -1.75
C ASP A 38 12.65 9.81 -2.55
N ALA A 39 13.38 10.75 -1.94
CA ALA A 39 14.64 11.21 -2.49
C ALA A 39 15.64 10.06 -2.58
N MET A 40 16.21 9.85 -3.75
CA MET A 40 17.29 8.88 -3.99
C MET A 40 18.52 9.62 -4.47
N LYS A 41 19.71 8.99 -4.43
CA LYS A 41 21.00 9.56 -4.85
C LYS A 41 20.86 10.54 -6.04
N GLY A 42 20.96 11.85 -5.77
CA GLY A 42 20.87 12.90 -6.79
C GLY A 42 19.49 13.19 -7.40
N LYS A 43 18.43 12.47 -6.99
CA LYS A 43 17.06 12.70 -7.50
C LYS A 43 16.18 13.27 -6.38
N LEU A 44 15.37 14.26 -6.74
CA LEU A 44 14.38 14.85 -5.83
C LEU A 44 13.25 13.84 -5.53
N PRO A 45 12.59 13.95 -4.36
CA PRO A 45 11.36 13.20 -4.10
C PRO A 45 10.31 13.54 -5.16
N ALA A 46 9.56 12.54 -5.59
CA ALA A 46 8.49 12.70 -6.56
C ALA A 46 7.13 12.72 -5.86
N LEU A 47 6.29 13.65 -6.28
CA LEU A 47 4.92 13.80 -5.83
C LEU A 47 3.95 13.44 -6.95
N THR A 48 2.78 12.96 -6.57
CA THR A 48 1.68 12.67 -7.50
C THR A 48 0.36 13.21 -6.94
N SER A 49 -0.51 13.67 -7.83
CA SER A 49 -1.91 13.95 -7.51
C SER A 49 -2.82 12.73 -7.69
N ASN A 50 -2.28 11.62 -8.18
CA ASN A 50 -2.98 10.35 -8.15
C ASN A 50 -2.88 9.76 -6.75
N LEU A 51 -3.83 10.11 -5.88
CA LEU A 51 -3.88 9.62 -4.52
C LEU A 51 -4.33 8.16 -4.52
N ASN A 52 -3.53 7.30 -3.89
CA ASN A 52 -3.81 5.88 -3.80
C ASN A 52 -4.08 5.50 -2.34
N PHE A 53 -5.23 4.88 -2.10
CA PHE A 53 -5.63 4.34 -0.81
C PHE A 53 -5.67 2.82 -0.93
N THR A 54 -4.66 2.18 -0.35
CA THR A 54 -4.47 0.74 -0.50
C THR A 54 -5.11 0.01 0.67
N GLY A 55 -6.07 -0.84 0.36
CA GLY A 55 -6.62 -1.84 1.25
C GLY A 55 -6.01 -3.22 1.01
N ARG A 56 -6.58 -4.22 1.65
CA ARG A 56 -6.22 -5.62 1.49
C ARG A 56 -6.68 -6.19 0.16
N TYR A 57 -7.92 -5.91 -0.22
CA TYR A 57 -8.61 -6.42 -1.40
C TYR A 57 -8.66 -5.43 -2.55
N LEU A 58 -8.70 -4.14 -2.22
CA LEU A 58 -8.93 -3.05 -3.16
C LEU A 58 -7.86 -1.97 -3.05
N VAL A 59 -7.67 -1.25 -4.15
CA VAL A 59 -6.98 0.05 -4.15
C VAL A 59 -7.92 1.07 -4.79
N LEU A 60 -8.19 2.17 -4.07
CA LEU A 60 -8.83 3.35 -4.65
C LEU A 60 -7.77 4.29 -5.22
N THR A 61 -8.00 4.83 -6.40
CA THR A 61 -7.10 5.77 -7.08
C THR A 61 -7.86 6.95 -7.63
N THR A 62 -7.38 8.18 -7.41
CA THR A 62 -8.05 9.40 -7.89
C THR A 62 -7.62 9.82 -9.29
N GLY A 63 -6.44 9.39 -9.74
CA GLY A 63 -5.87 9.82 -11.02
C GLY A 63 -6.50 9.14 -12.23
N ASP A 64 -6.78 7.85 -12.15
CA ASP A 64 -7.47 7.09 -13.17
C ASP A 64 -8.75 6.48 -12.59
N LYS A 65 -9.88 6.94 -13.08
CA LYS A 65 -11.20 6.49 -12.62
C LYS A 65 -11.64 5.17 -13.24
N LYS A 66 -10.71 4.38 -13.76
CA LYS A 66 -11.01 3.07 -14.35
C LYS A 66 -11.22 2.01 -13.29
N PHE A 67 -11.96 0.99 -13.68
CA PHE A 67 -12.07 -0.27 -12.96
C PHE A 67 -11.01 -1.24 -13.49
N GLY A 68 -10.22 -1.81 -12.61
CA GLY A 68 -9.17 -2.76 -12.94
C GLY A 68 -9.21 -3.99 -12.04
N LEU A 69 -8.77 -5.12 -12.58
CA LEU A 69 -8.63 -6.39 -11.86
C LEU A 69 -7.20 -6.89 -12.01
N SER A 70 -6.62 -7.41 -10.93
CA SER A 70 -5.29 -8.02 -10.99
C SER A 70 -5.22 -9.10 -12.08
N SER A 71 -4.17 -9.07 -12.89
CA SER A 71 -3.93 -10.08 -13.93
C SER A 71 -3.68 -11.48 -13.36
N LYS A 72 -3.33 -11.57 -12.07
CA LYS A 72 -3.09 -12.83 -11.36
C LYS A 72 -4.36 -13.54 -10.86
N LEU A 73 -5.51 -12.88 -10.93
CA LEU A 73 -6.80 -13.48 -10.58
C LEU A 73 -7.24 -14.47 -11.66
N ALA A 74 -7.79 -15.62 -11.24
CA ALA A 74 -8.44 -16.58 -12.13
C ALA A 74 -9.64 -15.95 -12.84
N LEU A 75 -10.01 -16.47 -14.00
CA LEU A 75 -11.13 -15.92 -14.79
C LEU A 75 -12.45 -15.92 -14.03
N GLU A 76 -12.73 -16.98 -13.28
CA GLU A 76 -13.94 -17.12 -12.48
C GLU A 76 -14.03 -16.04 -11.39
N ASP A 77 -12.92 -15.80 -10.67
CA ASP A 77 -12.84 -14.76 -9.67
C ASP A 77 -13.00 -13.37 -10.27
N ARG A 78 -12.39 -13.13 -11.43
CA ARG A 78 -12.55 -11.85 -12.14
C ARG A 78 -14.00 -11.57 -12.50
N HIS A 79 -14.74 -12.56 -12.99
CA HIS A 79 -16.16 -12.42 -13.30
C HIS A 79 -16.99 -12.16 -12.04
N ARG A 80 -16.76 -12.94 -10.99
CA ARG A 80 -17.44 -12.81 -9.70
C ARG A 80 -17.24 -11.42 -9.09
N LEU A 81 -15.97 -11.01 -8.94
CA LEU A 81 -15.58 -9.75 -8.32
C LEU A 81 -16.04 -8.53 -9.16
N SER A 82 -15.98 -8.64 -10.48
CA SER A 82 -16.52 -7.61 -11.38
C SER A 82 -18.02 -7.45 -11.19
N GLY A 83 -18.76 -8.56 -11.05
CA GLY A 83 -20.20 -8.52 -10.81
C GLY A 83 -20.55 -7.84 -9.47
N TRP A 84 -19.79 -8.08 -8.41
CA TRP A 84 -20.04 -7.47 -7.09
C TRP A 84 -19.77 -5.97 -7.06
N LEU A 85 -18.84 -5.49 -7.86
CA LEU A 85 -18.41 -4.09 -7.89
C LEU A 85 -18.96 -3.32 -9.10
N LYS A 86 -19.83 -3.94 -9.91
CA LYS A 86 -20.35 -3.37 -11.15
C LYS A 86 -20.99 -2.00 -10.94
N GLU A 87 -21.85 -1.88 -9.96
CA GLU A 87 -22.59 -0.64 -9.67
C GLU A 87 -21.63 0.52 -9.36
N GLU A 88 -20.59 0.26 -8.54
CA GLU A 88 -19.58 1.27 -8.21
C GLU A 88 -18.64 1.55 -9.39
N ALA A 89 -18.32 0.54 -10.18
CA ALA A 89 -17.45 0.66 -11.34
C ALA A 89 -18.09 1.48 -12.49
N GLU A 90 -19.40 1.39 -12.65
CA GLU A 90 -20.16 2.03 -13.73
C GLU A 90 -20.80 3.37 -13.33
N ARG A 91 -20.70 3.80 -12.07
CA ARG A 91 -21.24 5.08 -11.62
C ARG A 91 -20.71 6.25 -12.45
N PRO A 92 -21.57 7.11 -13.02
CA PRO A 92 -21.13 8.22 -13.86
C PRO A 92 -20.45 9.33 -13.05
N ASP A 93 -20.78 9.48 -11.77
CA ASP A 93 -20.29 10.51 -10.85
C ASP A 93 -19.14 10.06 -9.96
N LYS A 94 -18.54 8.89 -10.26
CA LYS A 94 -17.46 8.35 -9.42
C LYS A 94 -16.26 9.29 -9.35
N GLU A 95 -15.74 9.47 -8.15
CA GLU A 95 -14.59 10.31 -7.86
C GLU A 95 -13.25 9.57 -8.00
N PHE A 96 -13.28 8.24 -7.98
CA PHE A 96 -12.11 7.37 -7.95
C PHE A 96 -12.26 6.16 -8.86
N GLY A 97 -11.13 5.58 -9.24
CA GLY A 97 -11.04 4.24 -9.82
C GLY A 97 -10.89 3.19 -8.74
N ILE A 98 -11.20 1.94 -9.09
CA ILE A 98 -11.08 0.78 -8.21
C ILE A 98 -10.19 -0.25 -8.89
N ILE A 99 -9.15 -0.69 -8.18
CA ILE A 99 -8.29 -1.79 -8.62
C ILE A 99 -8.47 -2.94 -7.62
N VAL A 100 -8.94 -4.09 -8.12
CA VAL A 100 -9.11 -5.29 -7.31
C VAL A 100 -7.79 -6.05 -7.25
N ARG A 101 -7.32 -6.34 -6.03
CA ARG A 101 -6.06 -7.03 -5.76
C ARG A 101 -6.27 -8.56 -5.80
N THR A 102 -5.16 -9.28 -5.88
CA THR A 102 -5.17 -10.76 -5.91
C THR A 102 -5.77 -11.35 -4.64
N ASN A 103 -5.54 -10.70 -3.48
CA ASN A 103 -6.07 -11.17 -2.19
C ASN A 103 -7.62 -11.19 -2.13
N ALA A 104 -8.30 -10.54 -3.07
CA ALA A 104 -9.75 -10.55 -3.16
C ALA A 104 -10.33 -11.90 -3.64
N ALA A 105 -9.50 -12.83 -4.14
CA ALA A 105 -9.95 -14.11 -4.64
C ALA A 105 -10.71 -14.93 -3.58
N ASP A 106 -10.24 -14.90 -2.34
CA ASP A 106 -10.83 -15.67 -1.23
C ASP A 106 -11.80 -14.85 -0.35
N ALA A 107 -12.03 -13.58 -0.67
CA ALA A 107 -12.88 -12.69 0.10
C ALA A 107 -14.36 -12.89 -0.20
N SER A 108 -15.21 -12.70 0.82
CA SER A 108 -16.65 -12.58 0.68
C SER A 108 -17.05 -11.23 0.06
N LYS A 109 -18.27 -11.16 -0.46
CA LYS A 109 -18.83 -9.90 -0.98
C LYS A 109 -18.91 -8.83 0.12
N GLU A 110 -19.30 -9.23 1.31
CA GLU A 110 -19.44 -8.37 2.48
C GLU A 110 -18.12 -7.74 2.90
N GLU A 111 -17.04 -8.51 2.92
CA GLU A 111 -15.69 -8.03 3.26
C GLU A 111 -15.20 -7.00 2.22
N ILE A 112 -15.41 -7.27 0.92
CA ILE A 112 -15.00 -6.36 -0.15
C ILE A 112 -15.77 -5.05 -0.09
N LEU A 113 -17.10 -5.11 0.13
CA LEU A 113 -17.92 -3.91 0.23
C LEU A 113 -17.61 -3.11 1.51
N LYS A 114 -17.34 -3.79 2.62
CA LYS A 114 -16.89 -3.14 3.87
C LYS A 114 -15.56 -2.40 3.65
N GLU A 115 -14.60 -3.04 3.02
CA GLU A 115 -13.31 -2.40 2.71
C GLU A 115 -13.49 -1.23 1.74
N LEU A 116 -14.36 -1.35 0.74
CA LEU A 116 -14.65 -0.27 -0.19
C LEU A 116 -15.15 0.99 0.54
N GLU A 117 -16.11 0.83 1.46
CA GLU A 117 -16.65 1.95 2.23
C GLU A 117 -15.60 2.55 3.18
N TRP A 118 -14.77 1.72 3.78
CA TRP A 118 -13.64 2.19 4.60
C TRP A 118 -12.64 3.02 3.78
N LEU A 119 -12.27 2.56 2.59
CA LEU A 119 -11.36 3.29 1.70
C LEU A 119 -11.97 4.62 1.21
N LYS A 120 -13.28 4.65 0.90
CA LYS A 120 -14.01 5.89 0.59
C LYS A 120 -13.95 6.87 1.77
N GLY A 121 -14.18 6.36 2.99
CA GLY A 121 -14.07 7.17 4.20
C GLY A 121 -12.68 7.79 4.39
N ARG A 122 -11.61 7.03 4.15
CA ARG A 122 -10.22 7.54 4.19
C ARG A 122 -9.98 8.62 3.14
N TYR A 123 -10.46 8.43 1.92
CA TYR A 123 -10.38 9.45 0.87
C TYR A 123 -11.09 10.73 1.27
N HIS A 124 -12.35 10.66 1.70
CA HIS A 124 -13.11 11.83 2.12
C HIS A 124 -12.46 12.54 3.31
N LYS A 125 -11.96 11.79 4.29
CA LYS A 125 -11.21 12.35 5.42
C LYS A 125 -9.96 13.11 4.95
N ALA A 126 -9.19 12.55 4.01
CA ALA A 126 -8.02 13.21 3.46
C ALA A 126 -8.39 14.52 2.73
N VAL A 127 -9.46 14.52 1.92
CA VAL A 127 -9.94 15.71 1.20
C VAL A 127 -10.41 16.79 2.17
N VAL A 128 -11.21 16.44 3.17
CA VAL A 128 -11.71 17.39 4.19
C VAL A 128 -10.56 17.97 5.00
N GLN A 129 -9.65 17.13 5.48
CA GLN A 129 -8.48 17.59 6.22
C GLN A 129 -7.57 18.47 5.37
N GLY A 130 -7.33 18.10 4.10
CA GLY A 130 -6.51 18.88 3.19
C GLY A 130 -7.06 20.28 2.92
N ARG A 131 -8.38 20.43 2.89
CA ARG A 131 -9.03 21.75 2.73
C ARG A 131 -8.90 22.65 3.95
N ASN A 132 -8.76 22.07 5.13
CA ASN A 132 -8.75 22.78 6.42
C ASN A 132 -7.35 22.98 7.00
N ARG A 133 -6.32 22.40 6.40
CA ARG A 133 -4.93 22.53 6.88
C ARG A 133 -4.13 23.55 6.10
N THR A 134 -3.12 24.07 6.75
CA THR A 134 -2.15 24.98 6.12
C THR A 134 -1.30 24.23 5.10
N CYS A 135 -0.79 24.95 4.11
CA CYS A 135 0.11 24.41 3.10
C CYS A 135 1.32 23.70 3.74
N PHE A 136 1.80 22.62 3.12
CA PHE A 136 2.87 21.72 3.59
C PHE A 136 2.57 20.92 4.86
N SER A 137 1.31 20.87 5.31
CA SER A 137 0.91 19.99 6.41
C SER A 137 0.82 18.55 5.95
N LEU A 138 1.18 17.60 6.83
CA LEU A 138 0.86 16.20 6.68
C LEU A 138 -0.65 16.01 6.88
N VAL A 139 -1.35 15.56 5.84
CA VAL A 139 -2.81 15.39 5.85
C VAL A 139 -3.17 13.99 6.34
N LEU A 140 -2.55 12.98 5.78
CA LEU A 140 -2.74 11.59 6.15
C LEU A 140 -1.38 10.89 6.19
N GLU A 141 -1.10 10.22 7.29
CA GLU A 141 0.10 9.42 7.42
C GLU A 141 -0.03 8.11 6.68
N THR A 142 1.03 7.70 6.01
CA THR A 142 1.10 6.37 5.39
C THR A 142 1.22 5.32 6.49
N GLU A 143 0.54 4.20 6.31
CA GLU A 143 0.67 3.07 7.22
C GLU A 143 2.13 2.63 7.34
N PRO A 144 2.61 2.35 8.57
CA PRO A 144 3.95 1.79 8.76
C PRO A 144 4.13 0.51 7.96
N PHE A 145 5.37 0.23 7.54
CA PHE A 145 5.66 -0.93 6.67
C PHE A 145 5.22 -2.27 7.27
N TYR A 146 5.29 -2.42 8.59
CA TYR A 146 4.86 -3.65 9.28
C TYR A 146 3.32 -3.83 9.26
N VAL A 147 2.54 -2.76 9.32
CA VAL A 147 1.09 -2.81 9.13
C VAL A 147 0.77 -3.16 7.67
N ALA A 148 1.49 -2.55 6.72
CA ALA A 148 1.36 -2.87 5.31
C ALA A 148 1.75 -4.32 5.02
N ALA A 149 2.80 -4.85 5.68
CA ALA A 149 3.20 -6.25 5.56
C ALA A 149 2.10 -7.21 6.06
N VAL A 150 1.48 -6.92 7.21
CA VAL A 150 0.35 -7.70 7.74
C VAL A 150 -0.84 -7.65 6.77
N ARG A 151 -1.18 -6.46 6.25
CA ARG A 151 -2.24 -6.30 5.26
C ARG A 151 -1.98 -7.14 4.00
N ASP A 152 -0.74 -7.15 3.51
CA ASP A 152 -0.39 -7.77 2.23
C ASP A 152 -0.06 -9.27 2.36
N ALA A 153 0.40 -9.72 3.53
CA ALA A 153 0.73 -11.12 3.81
C ALA A 153 -0.49 -12.01 4.04
N TYR A 154 -1.69 -11.42 4.13
CA TYR A 154 -2.88 -12.19 4.38
C TYR A 154 -3.25 -13.07 3.18
N GLY A 155 -3.28 -14.33 3.46
CA GLY A 155 -3.78 -15.42 2.67
C GLY A 155 -4.10 -16.58 3.61
N ARG A 156 -4.50 -17.71 3.07
CA ARG A 156 -4.76 -18.94 3.84
C ARG A 156 -3.54 -19.45 4.60
N ASP A 157 -2.35 -18.95 4.24
CA ASP A 157 -1.06 -19.39 4.76
C ASP A 157 -0.53 -18.53 5.92
N LEU A 158 -1.31 -17.60 6.46
CA LEU A 158 -0.91 -16.83 7.64
C LEU A 158 -1.28 -17.57 8.93
N ASP A 159 -0.28 -18.17 9.57
CA ASP A 159 -0.46 -18.89 10.84
C ASP A 159 -0.46 -17.93 12.03
N GLU A 160 0.58 -17.11 12.17
CA GLU A 160 0.78 -16.22 13.31
C GLU A 160 1.39 -14.88 12.88
N ILE A 161 1.09 -13.84 13.65
CA ILE A 161 1.73 -12.52 13.61
C ILE A 161 2.43 -12.34 14.95
N ILE A 162 3.75 -12.27 14.97
CA ILE A 162 4.51 -12.19 16.22
C ILE A 162 5.35 -10.93 16.23
N THR A 163 5.33 -10.22 17.35
CA THR A 163 6.17 -9.06 17.60
C THR A 163 6.65 -9.03 19.05
N ASP A 164 7.85 -8.53 19.29
CA ASP A 164 8.43 -8.27 20.61
C ASP A 164 8.45 -6.78 20.96
N VAL A 165 7.88 -5.92 20.10
CA VAL A 165 7.79 -4.47 20.29
C VAL A 165 6.36 -4.08 20.64
N PRO A 166 6.10 -3.55 21.86
CA PRO A 166 4.75 -3.23 22.33
C PRO A 166 4.03 -2.24 21.41
N GLU A 167 4.71 -1.19 20.95
CA GLU A 167 4.15 -0.15 20.10
C GLU A 167 3.69 -0.71 18.75
N ILE A 168 4.47 -1.64 18.18
CA ILE A 168 4.11 -2.32 16.93
C ILE A 168 2.89 -3.19 17.14
N ARG A 169 2.82 -3.91 18.28
CA ARG A 169 1.65 -4.73 18.64
C ARG A 169 0.39 -3.89 18.67
N GLU A 170 0.42 -2.74 19.35
CA GLU A 170 -0.76 -1.87 19.47
C GLU A 170 -1.20 -1.30 18.11
N MET A 171 -0.25 -0.92 17.25
CA MET A 171 -0.56 -0.44 15.91
C MET A 171 -1.17 -1.53 15.03
N ILE A 172 -0.62 -2.75 15.07
CA ILE A 172 -1.18 -3.89 14.33
C ILE A 172 -2.57 -4.24 14.89
N LEU A 173 -2.72 -4.25 16.21
CA LEU A 173 -4.00 -4.55 16.86
C LEU A 173 -5.08 -3.55 16.43
N GLY A 174 -4.78 -2.25 16.46
CA GLY A 174 -5.71 -1.20 16.01
C GLY A 174 -6.12 -1.38 14.55
N TYR A 175 -5.18 -1.71 13.68
CA TYR A 175 -5.47 -2.01 12.28
C TYR A 175 -6.38 -3.24 12.13
N LEU A 176 -6.08 -4.33 12.83
CA LEU A 176 -6.87 -5.56 12.77
C LEU A 176 -8.29 -5.36 13.32
N GLU A 177 -8.46 -4.58 14.38
CA GLU A 177 -9.78 -4.26 14.94
C GLU A 177 -10.70 -3.57 13.94
N GLU A 178 -10.13 -2.70 13.12
CA GLU A 178 -10.87 -1.93 12.13
C GLU A 178 -11.23 -2.76 10.88
N ILE A 179 -10.26 -3.55 10.38
CA ILE A 179 -10.35 -4.17 9.06
C ILE A 179 -10.61 -5.66 9.10
N SER A 180 -9.93 -6.40 9.97
CA SER A 180 -9.92 -7.87 10.00
C SER A 180 -9.93 -8.40 11.45
N PRO A 181 -11.03 -8.20 12.20
CA PRO A 181 -11.11 -8.57 13.62
C PRO A 181 -10.82 -10.06 13.88
N GLU A 182 -11.10 -10.92 12.91
CA GLU A 182 -10.86 -12.37 12.97
C GLU A 182 -9.37 -12.75 13.07
N LEU A 183 -8.47 -11.85 12.65
CA LEU A 183 -7.03 -12.08 12.75
C LEU A 183 -6.40 -11.69 14.08
N LYS A 184 -7.16 -11.08 14.97
CA LYS A 184 -6.66 -10.66 16.30
C LYS A 184 -6.11 -11.84 17.10
N GLU A 185 -6.74 -13.01 16.99
CA GLU A 185 -6.31 -14.23 17.68
C GLU A 185 -4.95 -14.75 17.19
N LYS A 186 -4.54 -14.39 15.96
CA LYS A 186 -3.24 -14.73 15.39
C LYS A 186 -2.13 -13.78 15.84
N LEU A 187 -2.46 -12.64 16.46
CA LEU A 187 -1.47 -11.66 16.94
C LEU A 187 -0.93 -12.07 18.31
N ARG A 188 0.33 -12.43 18.37
CA ARG A 188 1.03 -12.82 19.60
C ARG A 188 2.11 -11.82 19.97
N PHE A 189 2.22 -11.56 21.26
CA PHE A 189 3.30 -10.78 21.82
C PHE A 189 4.36 -11.69 22.43
N TYR A 190 5.61 -11.52 22.00
CA TYR A 190 6.74 -12.31 22.47
C TYR A 190 7.50 -11.57 23.57
N GLN A 191 7.79 -12.22 24.68
CA GLN A 191 8.35 -11.59 25.89
C GLN A 191 9.55 -12.33 26.50
N ASP A 192 10.23 -13.18 25.73
CA ASP A 192 11.40 -13.87 26.26
C ASP A 192 12.60 -12.92 26.31
N LYS A 193 13.16 -12.71 27.53
CA LYS A 193 14.32 -11.85 27.74
C LYS A 193 15.67 -12.53 27.40
N LEU A 194 15.70 -13.86 27.39
CA LEU A 194 16.92 -14.65 27.17
C LEU A 194 17.13 -14.94 25.69
N LEU A 195 16.07 -15.14 24.94
CA LEU A 195 16.12 -15.46 23.52
C LEU A 195 15.37 -14.42 22.70
N PRO A 196 16.04 -13.44 22.09
CA PRO A 196 15.40 -12.46 21.21
C PRO A 196 14.65 -13.10 20.05
N LEU A 197 13.52 -12.50 19.63
CA LEU A 197 12.63 -13.01 18.58
C LEU A 197 13.37 -13.31 17.27
N TYR A 198 14.23 -12.40 16.82
CA TYR A 198 15.01 -12.57 15.59
C TYR A 198 16.00 -13.75 15.64
N LYS A 199 16.48 -14.13 16.83
CA LYS A 199 17.32 -15.33 17.03
C LYS A 199 16.49 -16.60 17.03
N LEU A 200 15.29 -16.56 17.68
CA LEU A 200 14.36 -17.69 17.70
C LEU A 200 14.02 -18.13 16.26
N TYR A 201 13.73 -17.18 15.39
CA TYR A 201 13.40 -17.45 13.98
C TYR A 201 14.61 -17.43 13.04
N ARG A 202 15.83 -17.37 13.56
CA ARG A 202 17.10 -17.36 12.78
C ARG A 202 17.13 -16.30 11.67
N VAL A 203 16.53 -15.16 11.92
CA VAL A 203 16.44 -14.07 10.94
C VAL A 203 17.82 -13.57 10.52
N GLU A 204 18.77 -13.44 11.47
CA GLU A 204 20.16 -13.06 11.16
C GLU A 204 20.79 -14.05 10.16
N THR A 205 20.67 -15.35 10.41
CA THR A 205 21.23 -16.39 9.53
C THR A 205 20.64 -16.32 8.12
N ALA A 206 19.33 -16.04 8.02
CA ALA A 206 18.67 -15.85 6.74
C ALA A 206 19.13 -14.59 6.01
N LEU A 207 19.30 -13.47 6.74
CA LEU A 207 19.83 -12.22 6.18
C LEU A 207 21.28 -12.38 5.70
N ASP A 208 22.14 -13.03 6.48
CA ASP A 208 23.51 -13.34 6.10
C ASP A 208 23.57 -14.25 4.86
N ALA A 209 22.64 -15.17 4.74
CA ALA A 209 22.55 -16.04 3.57
C ALA A 209 22.14 -15.29 2.30
N ILE A 210 21.20 -14.33 2.42
CA ILE A 210 20.72 -13.49 1.30
C ILE A 210 21.84 -12.53 0.81
N GLN A 211 22.76 -12.10 1.69
CA GLN A 211 23.83 -11.18 1.34
C GLN A 211 25.02 -11.87 0.66
N LYS A 212 25.05 -13.21 0.63
CA LYS A 212 26.13 -13.94 -0.03
C LYS A 212 26.02 -13.84 -1.55
N GLU A 213 27.12 -13.59 -2.21
CA GLU A 213 27.18 -13.60 -3.68
C GLU A 213 26.83 -14.98 -4.24
N LYS A 214 27.18 -16.07 -3.54
CA LYS A 214 26.95 -17.45 -3.97
C LYS A 214 25.73 -18.05 -3.28
N VAL A 215 24.71 -18.36 -4.08
CA VAL A 215 23.46 -18.97 -3.61
C VAL A 215 23.40 -20.41 -4.10
N TRP A 216 23.38 -21.37 -3.17
CA TRP A 216 23.25 -22.79 -3.46
C TRP A 216 21.79 -23.18 -3.77
N LEU A 217 21.61 -23.98 -4.81
CA LEU A 217 20.32 -24.53 -5.21
C LEU A 217 20.13 -25.92 -4.63
N ASN A 218 18.88 -26.31 -4.42
CA ASN A 218 18.54 -27.67 -3.93
C ASN A 218 19.00 -28.79 -4.87
N SER A 219 19.23 -28.47 -6.15
CA SER A 219 19.77 -29.40 -7.17
C SER A 219 21.27 -29.68 -7.03
N GLY A 220 21.97 -29.00 -6.11
CA GLY A 220 23.43 -29.08 -5.95
C GLY A 220 24.21 -28.09 -6.82
N GLY A 221 23.55 -27.35 -7.70
CA GLY A 221 24.14 -26.22 -8.42
C GLY A 221 24.17 -24.94 -7.55
N PHE A 222 24.73 -23.86 -8.09
CA PHE A 222 24.73 -22.56 -7.43
C PHE A 222 24.60 -21.42 -8.45
N LEU A 223 24.15 -20.28 -7.97
CA LEU A 223 24.17 -19.01 -8.70
C LEU A 223 25.19 -18.10 -8.07
N VAL A 224 25.89 -17.32 -8.88
CA VAL A 224 26.75 -16.22 -8.43
C VAL A 224 26.06 -14.90 -8.78
N ILE A 225 25.69 -14.13 -7.76
CA ILE A 225 24.98 -12.85 -7.91
C ILE A 225 25.90 -11.74 -7.45
N GLN A 226 26.35 -10.90 -8.37
CA GLN A 226 27.30 -9.83 -8.08
C GLN A 226 26.75 -8.47 -8.48
N GLN A 227 26.78 -7.52 -7.53
CA GLN A 227 26.50 -6.13 -7.79
C GLN A 227 27.72 -5.48 -8.42
N THR A 228 27.62 -5.11 -9.69
CA THR A 228 28.63 -4.33 -10.38
C THR A 228 28.30 -2.83 -10.32
N GLU A 229 29.17 -1.97 -10.84
CA GLU A 229 28.95 -0.53 -10.85
C GLU A 229 27.70 -0.13 -11.67
N ALA A 230 27.40 -0.84 -12.76
CA ALA A 230 26.34 -0.49 -13.70
C ALA A 230 25.13 -1.45 -13.70
N PHE A 231 25.31 -2.70 -13.30
CA PHE A 231 24.26 -3.74 -13.34
C PHE A 231 24.49 -4.84 -12.30
N VAL A 232 23.51 -5.72 -12.15
CA VAL A 232 23.66 -6.97 -11.39
C VAL A 232 23.99 -8.10 -12.36
N SER A 233 25.13 -8.75 -12.17
CA SER A 233 25.53 -9.95 -12.91
C SER A 233 24.99 -11.18 -12.19
N ILE A 234 24.40 -12.11 -12.92
CA ILE A 234 23.94 -13.41 -12.42
C ILE A 234 24.52 -14.48 -13.33
N ASP A 235 25.31 -15.39 -12.74
CA ASP A 235 26.01 -16.46 -13.45
C ASP A 235 25.74 -17.83 -12.81
#